data_771d29ab56072d5ffac44b0875d4aa6d
#
_entry.id   771d29ab56072d5ffac44b0875d4aa6d
#
_cell.length_a   1.000
_cell.length_b   1.000
_cell.length_c   1.000
_cell.angle_alpha   90.00
_cell.angle_beta   90.00
_cell.angle_gamma   90.00
#
_symmetry.space_group_name_H-M   'P 1'
#
loop_
_entity.id
_entity.type
_entity.pdbx_description
1 polymer ?
#
loop_
_entity_poly.entity_id
_entity_poly.type
_entity_poly.pdbx_seq_one_letter_code
_entity_poly.pdbx_strand_id
1 'polypeptide(L)'
;MKSKLLKPFTGIFILLLTISCKVEPQPIEYGKDQCSFCKMNVVDKTHAAQYVTSKGKQFKFDAIECMVNDLIEKNEDNIAILLVANYGNPGEMIDATTAAFLISKEIKSPMGANLSAFSSKNKAEELQQKHGGAIYTWETLKQKFSDK
;
A
#
# COMPACT_ATOMS: atom_id res chain seq x y z
N MET A 1 -41.16 -35.28 -55.39
CA MET A 1 -40.92 -35.49 -53.97
C MET A 1 -39.74 -34.63 -53.60
N LYS A 2 -39.94 -33.49 -52.92
CA LYS A 2 -38.94 -32.51 -52.61
C LYS A 2 -38.51 -32.70 -51.13
N SER A 3 -37.29 -33.23 -50.91
CA SER A 3 -36.71 -33.32 -49.57
C SER A 3 -36.22 -31.96 -49.15
N LYS A 4 -36.82 -31.38 -48.10
CA LYS A 4 -36.34 -30.14 -47.48
C LYS A 4 -35.16 -30.47 -46.57
N LEU A 5 -33.98 -30.02 -46.97
CA LEU A 5 -32.78 -30.08 -46.15
C LEU A 5 -32.90 -29.09 -45.00
N LEU A 6 -33.04 -29.59 -43.78
CA LEU A 6 -33.07 -28.83 -42.54
C LEU A 6 -31.59 -28.48 -42.18
N LYS A 7 -31.20 -27.20 -42.31
CA LYS A 7 -29.87 -26.74 -41.88
C LYS A 7 -29.83 -26.64 -40.33
N PRO A 8 -28.87 -27.27 -39.67
CA PRO A 8 -28.70 -27.06 -38.26
C PRO A 8 -28.14 -25.63 -38.00
N PHE A 9 -28.89 -24.85 -37.26
CA PHE A 9 -28.51 -23.53 -36.77
C PHE A 9 -27.54 -23.75 -35.58
N THR A 10 -26.25 -23.80 -35.88
CA THR A 10 -25.18 -23.88 -34.83
C THR A 10 -25.12 -22.56 -34.12
N GLY A 11 -25.83 -22.46 -33.02
CA GLY A 11 -25.76 -21.34 -32.09
C GLY A 11 -24.39 -21.34 -31.42
N ILE A 12 -23.48 -20.46 -31.86
CA ILE A 12 -22.22 -20.14 -31.14
C ILE A 12 -22.61 -19.42 -29.85
N PHE A 13 -22.63 -20.17 -28.76
CA PHE A 13 -22.71 -19.61 -27.40
C PHE A 13 -21.38 -19.00 -27.05
N ILE A 14 -21.20 -17.69 -27.34
CA ILE A 14 -20.05 -16.90 -26.93
C ILE A 14 -20.17 -16.71 -25.42
N LEU A 15 -19.45 -17.55 -24.67
CA LEU A 15 -19.23 -17.41 -23.23
C LEU A 15 -18.37 -16.16 -23.02
N LEU A 16 -18.99 -15.02 -22.77
CA LEU A 16 -18.32 -13.78 -22.32
C LEU A 16 -17.67 -14.06 -20.97
N LEU A 17 -16.38 -14.42 -20.99
CA LEU A 17 -15.53 -14.43 -19.80
C LEU A 17 -15.38 -12.98 -19.33
N THR A 18 -16.19 -12.56 -18.38
CA THR A 18 -15.98 -11.32 -17.65
C THR A 18 -14.74 -11.48 -16.80
N ILE A 19 -13.60 -11.06 -17.33
CA ILE A 19 -12.36 -10.90 -16.57
C ILE A 19 -12.60 -9.72 -15.63
N SER A 20 -13.08 -10.00 -14.43
CA SER A 20 -13.12 -9.03 -13.34
C SER A 20 -11.66 -8.76 -12.95
N CYS A 21 -11.13 -7.62 -13.34
CA CYS A 21 -9.83 -7.15 -12.84
C CYS A 21 -9.97 -6.88 -11.35
N LYS A 22 -9.61 -7.85 -10.52
CA LYS A 22 -9.57 -7.69 -9.07
C LYS A 22 -8.38 -6.78 -8.74
N VAL A 23 -8.65 -5.68 -8.06
CA VAL A 23 -7.60 -4.79 -7.57
C VAL A 23 -6.97 -5.46 -6.34
N GLU A 24 -5.72 -5.92 -6.48
CA GLU A 24 -4.96 -6.59 -5.43
C GLU A 24 -3.54 -6.03 -5.35
N PRO A 25 -2.93 -5.95 -4.15
CA PRO A 25 -1.55 -5.54 -4.01
C PRO A 25 -0.62 -6.64 -4.50
N GLN A 26 0.39 -6.27 -5.28
CA GLN A 26 1.48 -7.18 -5.64
C GLN A 26 2.52 -7.18 -4.53
N PRO A 27 3.11 -8.33 -4.17
CA PRO A 27 4.17 -8.41 -3.18
C PRO A 27 5.33 -7.46 -3.49
N ILE A 28 5.92 -6.86 -2.46
CA ILE A 28 7.15 -6.09 -2.60
C ILE A 28 8.32 -7.05 -2.78
N GLU A 29 9.05 -6.94 -3.88
CA GLU A 29 10.30 -7.66 -4.12
C GLU A 29 11.48 -6.89 -3.53
N TYR A 30 11.75 -7.12 -2.24
CA TYR A 30 12.82 -6.44 -1.51
C TYR A 30 14.19 -6.63 -2.19
N GLY A 31 14.92 -5.52 -2.34
CA GLY A 31 16.19 -5.47 -3.06
C GLY A 31 16.09 -5.32 -4.58
N LYS A 32 14.89 -5.45 -5.16
CA LYS A 32 14.64 -5.31 -6.62
C LYS A 32 13.71 -4.14 -6.95
N ASP A 33 12.57 -4.03 -6.23
CA ASP A 33 11.63 -2.94 -6.43
C ASP A 33 12.28 -1.60 -6.07
N GLN A 34 11.95 -0.56 -6.84
CA GLN A 34 12.36 0.80 -6.58
C GLN A 34 11.24 1.61 -5.93
N CYS A 35 11.60 2.45 -5.00
CA CYS A 35 10.71 3.42 -4.40
C CYS A 35 10.15 4.37 -5.47
N SER A 36 8.83 4.48 -5.54
CA SER A 36 8.15 5.35 -6.51
C SER A 36 8.44 6.83 -6.31
N PHE A 37 8.87 7.22 -5.09
CA PHE A 37 9.20 8.60 -4.72
C PHE A 37 10.70 8.90 -4.82
N CYS A 38 11.53 8.29 -3.97
CA CYS A 38 12.95 8.61 -3.86
C CYS A 38 13.85 7.82 -4.83
N LYS A 39 13.33 6.82 -5.54
CA LYS A 39 14.03 5.96 -6.52
C LYS A 39 15.10 5.03 -5.92
N MET A 40 15.25 4.97 -4.62
CA MET A 40 16.09 3.98 -3.95
C MET A 40 15.44 2.59 -4.00
N ASN A 41 16.24 1.53 -3.87
CA ASN A 41 15.69 0.19 -3.77
C ASN A 41 14.95 0.02 -2.45
N VAL A 42 13.81 -0.66 -2.50
CA VAL A 42 13.04 -1.03 -1.29
C VAL A 42 13.74 -2.20 -0.63
N VAL A 43 14.37 -1.98 0.50
CA VAL A 43 15.15 -3.01 1.21
C VAL A 43 14.67 -3.26 2.64
N ASP A 44 14.09 -2.26 3.28
CA ASP A 44 13.66 -2.33 4.68
C ASP A 44 12.25 -2.92 4.81
N LYS A 45 12.17 -4.09 5.45
CA LYS A 45 10.91 -4.83 5.67
C LYS A 45 10.06 -4.26 6.80
N THR A 46 10.58 -3.28 7.56
CA THR A 46 9.91 -2.70 8.73
C THR A 46 9.30 -1.32 8.45
N HIS A 47 9.70 -0.67 7.34
CA HIS A 47 9.28 0.69 7.01
C HIS A 47 8.67 0.83 5.60
N ALA A 48 8.71 -0.23 4.78
CA ALA A 48 8.15 -0.21 3.43
C ALA A 48 6.67 0.16 3.42
N ALA A 49 6.22 0.72 2.31
CA ALA A 49 4.82 1.05 2.10
C ALA A 49 4.40 0.78 0.64
N GLN A 50 3.11 0.68 0.42
CA GLN A 50 2.55 0.44 -0.91
C GLN A 50 1.14 1.03 -1.00
N TYR A 51 0.80 1.60 -2.16
CA TYR A 51 -0.60 1.80 -2.49
C TYR A 51 -0.95 1.27 -3.88
N VAL A 52 -2.23 0.94 -4.06
CA VAL A 52 -2.79 0.51 -5.33
C VAL A 52 -3.95 1.43 -5.68
N THR A 53 -3.94 1.98 -6.88
CA THR A 53 -5.04 2.80 -7.36
C THR A 53 -6.25 1.97 -7.71
N SER A 54 -7.43 2.59 -7.81
CA SER A 54 -8.68 1.93 -8.26
C SER A 54 -8.57 1.33 -9.67
N LYS A 55 -7.59 1.76 -10.47
CA LYS A 55 -7.27 1.20 -11.79
C LYS A 55 -6.23 0.07 -11.73
N GLY A 56 -5.81 -0.36 -10.53
CA GLY A 56 -4.86 -1.45 -10.32
C GLY A 56 -3.37 -1.06 -10.48
N LYS A 57 -3.04 0.23 -10.62
CA LYS A 57 -1.64 0.66 -10.71
C LYS A 57 -0.96 0.56 -9.35
N GLN A 58 0.20 -0.08 -9.31
CA GLN A 58 0.99 -0.34 -8.11
C GLN A 58 2.02 0.76 -7.88
N PHE A 59 2.17 1.18 -6.62
CA PHE A 59 3.23 2.11 -6.19
C PHE A 59 3.85 1.57 -4.90
N LYS A 60 5.15 1.35 -4.92
CA LYS A 60 5.92 0.77 -3.81
C LYS A 60 6.92 1.79 -3.29
N PHE A 61 7.18 1.77 -1.99
CA PHE A 61 7.99 2.78 -1.31
C PHE A 61 8.93 2.14 -0.31
N ASP A 62 10.14 2.67 -0.25
CA ASP A 62 11.18 2.24 0.69
C ASP A 62 10.86 2.65 2.14
N ALA A 63 10.13 3.74 2.30
CA ALA A 63 9.69 4.25 3.60
C ALA A 63 8.26 4.75 3.57
N ILE A 64 7.56 4.69 4.71
CA ILE A 64 6.18 5.18 4.87
C ILE A 64 6.09 6.68 4.52
N GLU A 65 7.08 7.47 4.95
CA GLU A 65 7.16 8.90 4.63
C GLU A 65 7.28 9.18 3.14
N CYS A 66 7.89 8.30 2.36
CA CYS A 66 7.91 8.41 0.89
C CYS A 66 6.50 8.27 0.31
N MET A 67 5.71 7.32 0.80
CA MET A 67 4.32 7.15 0.38
C MET A 67 3.46 8.36 0.75
N VAL A 68 3.59 8.87 1.98
CA VAL A 68 2.82 10.04 2.44
C VAL A 68 3.14 11.27 1.58
N ASN A 69 4.42 11.53 1.31
CA ASN A 69 4.83 12.65 0.48
C ASN A 69 4.35 12.50 -0.97
N ASP A 70 4.44 11.29 -1.55
CA ASP A 70 3.97 11.01 -2.91
C ASP A 70 2.46 11.25 -3.07
N LEU A 71 1.66 10.84 -2.08
CA LEU A 71 0.21 11.08 -2.05
C LEU A 71 -0.14 12.56 -1.96
N ILE A 72 0.60 13.33 -1.14
CA ILE A 72 0.41 14.77 -0.98
C ILE A 72 0.77 15.49 -2.28
N GLU A 73 1.95 15.22 -2.86
CA GLU A 73 2.42 15.88 -4.08
C GLU A 73 1.53 15.61 -5.31
N LYS A 74 1.03 14.39 -5.42
CA LYS A 74 0.17 14.00 -6.55
C LYS A 74 -1.30 14.33 -6.36
N ASN A 75 -1.72 14.69 -5.15
CA ASN A 75 -3.14 14.81 -4.78
C ASN A 75 -3.94 13.59 -5.25
N GLU A 76 -3.42 12.38 -4.96
CA GLU A 76 -3.97 11.13 -5.49
C GLU A 76 -5.19 10.70 -4.67
N ASP A 77 -6.38 10.88 -5.26
CA ASP A 77 -7.66 10.56 -4.62
C ASP A 77 -8.21 9.17 -4.96
N ASN A 78 -7.65 8.52 -6.00
CA ASN A 78 -8.16 7.25 -6.52
C ASN A 78 -7.43 6.04 -5.94
N ILE A 79 -7.27 5.99 -4.63
CA ILE A 79 -6.58 4.88 -3.94
C ILE A 79 -7.62 3.82 -3.53
N ALA A 80 -7.38 2.58 -3.94
CA ALA A 80 -8.18 1.43 -3.51
C ALA A 80 -7.56 0.71 -2.31
N ILE A 81 -6.23 0.69 -2.21
CA ILE A 81 -5.50 -0.05 -1.17
C ILE A 81 -4.33 0.79 -0.70
N LEU A 82 -4.20 0.95 0.62
CA LEU A 82 -3.09 1.63 1.30
C LEU A 82 -2.47 0.67 2.32
N LEU A 83 -1.20 0.31 2.14
CA LEU A 83 -0.51 -0.64 3.00
C LEU A 83 0.80 -0.05 3.52
N VAL A 84 1.11 -0.38 4.77
CA VAL A 84 2.38 -0.07 5.44
C VAL A 84 2.95 -1.30 6.11
N ALA A 85 4.27 -1.41 6.17
CA ALA A 85 4.92 -2.49 6.88
C ALA A 85 4.65 -2.38 8.39
N ASN A 86 4.31 -3.51 9.01
CA ASN A 86 4.16 -3.60 10.46
C ASN A 86 5.55 -3.69 11.10
N TYR A 87 5.96 -2.66 11.82
CA TYR A 87 7.26 -2.62 12.50
C TYR A 87 7.47 -3.79 13.46
N GLY A 88 6.41 -4.24 14.13
CA GLY A 88 6.46 -5.36 15.08
C GLY A 88 6.52 -6.76 14.43
N ASN A 89 6.30 -6.85 13.10
CA ASN A 89 6.37 -8.10 12.35
C ASN A 89 6.91 -7.83 10.92
N PRO A 90 8.25 -7.80 10.74
CA PRO A 90 8.88 -7.41 9.50
C PRO A 90 8.38 -8.21 8.28
N GLY A 91 7.98 -7.50 7.23
CA GLY A 91 7.44 -8.08 6.00
C GLY A 91 5.91 -8.26 5.99
N GLU A 92 5.24 -8.13 7.14
CA GLU A 92 3.78 -8.05 7.20
C GLU A 92 3.33 -6.66 6.74
N MET A 93 2.40 -6.62 5.80
CA MET A 93 1.77 -5.38 5.35
C MET A 93 0.39 -5.26 5.99
N ILE A 94 0.11 -4.10 6.59
CA ILE A 94 -1.15 -3.79 7.29
C ILE A 94 -1.81 -2.58 6.63
N ASP A 95 -3.13 -2.45 6.81
CA ASP A 95 -3.90 -1.31 6.29
C ASP A 95 -3.46 -0.01 6.98
N ALA A 96 -2.97 0.94 6.19
CA ALA A 96 -2.50 2.23 6.70
C ALA A 96 -3.61 3.05 7.36
N THR A 97 -4.87 2.91 6.92
CA THR A 97 -6.00 3.69 7.45
C THR A 97 -6.38 3.30 8.88
N THR A 98 -6.02 2.08 9.30
CA THR A 98 -6.29 1.55 10.65
C THR A 98 -5.04 1.39 11.50
N ALA A 99 -3.85 1.56 10.91
CA ALA A 99 -2.58 1.47 11.62
C ALA A 99 -2.39 2.63 12.62
N ALA A 100 -1.59 2.37 13.66
CA ALA A 100 -1.05 3.41 14.52
C ALA A 100 0.38 3.74 14.10
N PHE A 101 0.74 5.01 14.06
CA PHE A 101 2.05 5.48 13.63
C PHE A 101 2.83 6.10 14.78
N LEU A 102 4.11 5.81 14.86
CA LEU A 102 5.02 6.41 15.84
C LEU A 102 6.14 7.15 15.10
N ILE A 103 6.35 8.42 15.43
CA ILE A 103 7.55 9.15 15.05
C ILE A 103 8.44 9.24 16.30
N SER A 104 9.58 8.55 16.26
CA SER A 104 10.56 8.52 17.36
C SER A 104 11.99 8.69 16.87
N LYS A 105 12.76 9.57 17.49
CA LYS A 105 14.16 9.79 17.14
C LYS A 105 15.07 8.59 17.38
N GLU A 106 14.63 7.66 18.23
CA GLU A 106 15.34 6.42 18.55
C GLU A 106 15.13 5.32 17.51
N ILE A 107 14.00 5.36 16.75
CA ILE A 107 13.68 4.38 15.71
C ILE A 107 13.89 5.03 14.36
N LYS A 108 14.99 4.63 13.67
CA LYS A 108 15.35 5.22 12.38
C LYS A 108 14.57 4.61 11.24
N SER A 109 14.04 5.46 10.35
CA SER A 109 13.49 5.06 9.06
C SER A 109 14.45 5.38 7.92
N PRO A 110 14.34 4.73 6.75
CA PRO A 110 15.28 4.91 5.64
C PRO A 110 15.44 6.36 5.18
N MET A 111 14.36 7.14 5.19
CA MET A 111 14.39 8.55 4.74
C MET A 111 14.48 9.57 5.88
N GLY A 112 14.66 9.10 7.11
CA GLY A 112 14.99 9.96 8.25
C GLY A 112 13.80 10.67 8.92
N ALA A 113 12.56 10.41 8.51
CA ALA A 113 11.39 10.90 9.24
C ALA A 113 11.18 10.14 10.56
N ASN A 114 11.88 9.00 10.74
CA ASN A 114 11.81 8.15 11.92
C ASN A 114 10.38 7.65 12.21
N LEU A 115 9.68 7.33 11.13
CA LEU A 115 8.27 6.95 11.11
C LEU A 115 8.12 5.44 11.01
N SER A 116 7.41 4.83 11.95
CA SER A 116 7.09 3.40 11.99
C SER A 116 5.59 3.20 12.14
N ALA A 117 5.06 2.08 11.61
CA ALA A 117 3.65 1.72 11.74
C ALA A 117 3.45 0.43 12.53
N PHE A 118 2.33 0.34 13.22
CA PHE A 118 1.96 -0.78 14.10
C PHE A 118 0.51 -1.19 13.86
N SER A 119 0.24 -2.49 13.96
CA SER A 119 -1.10 -3.05 13.78
C SER A 119 -2.10 -2.66 14.87
N SER A 120 -1.65 -2.04 15.96
CA SER A 120 -2.52 -1.53 17.02
C SER A 120 -1.89 -0.37 17.77
N LYS A 121 -2.74 0.48 18.34
CA LYS A 121 -2.31 1.60 19.18
C LYS A 121 -1.53 1.15 20.40
N ASN A 122 -1.92 0.04 21.04
CA ASN A 122 -1.23 -0.48 22.22
C ASN A 122 0.24 -0.83 21.93
N LYS A 123 0.53 -1.42 20.74
CA LYS A 123 1.91 -1.70 20.33
C LYS A 123 2.72 -0.42 20.07
N ALA A 124 2.10 0.59 19.48
CA ALA A 124 2.74 1.88 19.28
C ALA A 124 3.02 2.57 20.64
N GLU A 125 2.10 2.51 21.59
CA GLU A 125 2.25 3.05 22.95
C GLU A 125 3.36 2.33 23.75
N GLU A 126 3.47 1.01 23.61
CA GLU A 126 4.55 0.23 24.23
C GLU A 126 5.93 0.70 23.74
N LEU A 127 6.08 0.90 22.43
CA LEU A 127 7.32 1.39 21.84
C LEU A 127 7.57 2.86 22.18
N GLN A 128 6.52 3.68 22.23
CA GLN A 128 6.61 5.08 22.66
C GLN A 128 7.13 5.20 24.11
N GLN A 129 6.68 4.35 25.01
CA GLN A 129 7.17 4.34 26.41
C GLN A 129 8.68 4.04 26.50
N LYS A 130 9.18 3.18 25.61
CA LYS A 130 10.60 2.79 25.56
C LYS A 130 11.49 3.79 24.85
N HIS A 131 11.01 4.38 23.76
CA HIS A 131 11.81 5.15 22.79
C HIS A 131 11.38 6.62 22.66
N GLY A 132 10.34 7.02 23.41
CA GLY A 132 9.76 8.35 23.27
C GLY A 132 9.10 8.57 21.90
N GLY A 133 8.74 9.82 21.62
CA GLY A 133 8.15 10.20 20.35
C GLY A 133 6.66 10.53 20.46
N ALA A 134 5.98 10.63 19.32
CA ALA A 134 4.57 10.97 19.21
C ALA A 134 3.82 9.98 18.33
N ILE A 135 2.59 9.62 18.76
CA ILE A 135 1.71 8.68 18.05
C ILE A 135 0.72 9.47 17.20
N TYR A 136 0.46 8.96 15.99
CA TYR A 136 -0.45 9.52 15.00
C TYR A 136 -1.41 8.46 14.46
N THR A 137 -2.60 8.87 14.07
CA THR A 137 -3.48 8.14 13.15
C THR A 137 -3.09 8.47 11.72
N TRP A 138 -3.62 7.75 10.74
CA TRP A 138 -3.40 8.06 9.33
C TRP A 138 -3.75 9.51 9.00
N GLU A 139 -4.88 10.02 9.49
CA GLU A 139 -5.35 11.38 9.21
C GLU A 139 -4.43 12.45 9.81
N THR A 140 -4.06 12.30 11.08
CA THR A 140 -3.17 13.25 11.76
C THR A 140 -1.74 13.17 11.23
N LEU A 141 -1.32 12.02 10.72
CA LEU A 141 -0.03 11.86 10.05
C LEU A 141 0.00 12.64 8.72
N LYS A 142 -1.01 12.48 7.87
CA LYS A 142 -1.11 13.24 6.62
C LYS A 142 -1.07 14.75 6.88
N GLN A 143 -1.85 15.23 7.84
CA GLN A 143 -1.83 16.65 8.23
C GLN A 143 -0.43 17.09 8.67
N LYS A 144 0.23 16.33 9.53
CA LYS A 144 1.59 16.62 10.00
C LYS A 144 2.61 16.78 8.86
N PHE A 145 2.45 15.99 7.77
CA PHE A 145 3.33 16.07 6.61
C PHE A 145 2.94 17.18 5.63
N SER A 146 1.66 17.55 5.57
CA SER A 146 1.18 18.67 4.75
C SER A 146 1.56 20.03 5.31
N ASP A 147 1.71 20.16 6.64
CA ASP A 147 2.03 21.41 7.33
C ASP A 147 3.55 21.75 7.33
N LYS A 148 4.36 21.01 6.58
CA LYS A 148 5.79 21.26 6.37
C LYS A 148 5.97 22.15 5.14
#